data_eb5c5be398158e02b9c72fc7da3ffdce
#
_entry.id   eb5c5be398158e02b9c72fc7da3ffdce
#
_cell.length_a   1.000
_cell.length_b   1.000
_cell.length_c   1.000
_cell.angle_alpha   90.00
_cell.angle_beta   90.00
_cell.angle_gamma   90.00
#
_symmetry.space_group_name_H-M   'P 1'
#
loop_
_entity.id
_entity.type
_entity.pdbx_description
1 polymer ?
#
loop_
_entity_poly.entity_id
_entity_poly.type
_entity_poly.pdbx_seq_one_letter_code
_entity_poly.pdbx_strand_id
1 'polypeptide(L)'
;MRLFNEHELSFSSIFLRNTDDETSVTDGFDENREKSDGSGNRQYGIRFEERELTINQVRGQHLFGANTKELLPVEFLNWLPDEAAVDWFWSEATAETSMPNQIAASYNTSTSVESGEVLSAGMSVESSAVDFRFTELTDDVLSYGWTATLPMQLDASTIKVRFGYQHDQKARVYEQREFGLGPTMNASSSILSSGIGDVLSDDNLNNADYGFELNVQGAATRSYLAATMTDANFAVVDWQWNDAWTVSVGGRDEYYRQVALPWNISGYSIAQPQITSDLATLQEAAFEDKGFFPAASVVYQTDWIAETFQLRLGISKTAIRPDLREVMDATYIDPATGELVYGNTDVVPASSSNVDLRADWFFDNGNSFTVSLFNKEIDKPIEFFEKAASDTNTAREIVNADSTSLFGLELEGLYGLGALGAWGDAFFLQGNATLQESETTAGANADAPTNNVRPASGASDYVVNLMLGYDSTSGRHMGSIMFNVFGERLYTAGRNGAEDLYEQPFNSLDATYSFFPTENVTIKLKLMNLLDEAISIEREGVLVFEEKPGMAISASAKYDF
;
A
#
# COMPACT_ATOMS: atom_id res chain seq x y z
N MET A 1 -4.49 3.40 33.22
CA MET A 1 -5.02 3.71 34.58
C MET A 1 -6.49 3.37 34.58
N ARG A 2 -6.96 2.63 35.57
CA ARG A 2 -8.39 2.28 35.71
C ARG A 2 -8.95 2.81 37.01
N LEU A 3 -10.17 3.36 36.96
CA LEU A 3 -10.89 3.85 38.11
C LEU A 3 -12.28 3.18 38.14
N PHE A 4 -12.60 2.45 39.21
CA PHE A 4 -13.86 1.73 39.44
C PHE A 4 -14.27 0.73 38.34
N ASN A 5 -13.37 0.29 37.45
CA ASN A 5 -13.64 -0.46 36.22
C ASN A 5 -14.59 0.26 35.23
N GLU A 6 -14.98 1.49 35.50
CA GLU A 6 -15.85 2.32 34.66
C GLU A 6 -15.07 3.33 33.82
N HIS A 7 -13.86 3.70 34.26
CA HIS A 7 -13.03 4.65 33.54
C HIS A 7 -11.66 4.06 33.27
N GLU A 8 -11.26 4.08 32.03
CA GLU A 8 -9.93 3.67 31.62
C GLU A 8 -9.24 4.82 30.86
N LEU A 9 -8.02 5.14 31.25
CA LEU A 9 -7.13 6.03 30.52
C LEU A 9 -5.89 5.21 30.13
N SER A 10 -5.58 5.14 28.86
CA SER A 10 -4.40 4.48 28.31
C SER A 10 -3.54 5.45 27.55
N PHE A 11 -2.24 5.29 27.68
CA PHE A 11 -1.24 5.96 26.87
C PHE A 11 -0.41 4.88 26.18
N SER A 12 -0.17 5.04 24.90
CA SER A 12 0.75 4.21 24.14
C SER A 12 1.71 5.07 23.34
N SER A 13 2.98 4.66 23.31
CA SER A 13 4.00 5.25 22.46
C SER A 13 4.65 4.11 21.69
N ILE A 14 4.72 4.24 20.38
CA ILE A 14 5.29 3.24 19.47
C ILE A 14 6.38 3.95 18.67
N PHE A 15 7.54 3.33 18.64
CA PHE A 15 8.62 3.71 17.74
C PHE A 15 8.99 2.50 16.88
N LEU A 16 8.99 2.69 15.58
CA LEU A 16 9.39 1.69 14.59
C LEU A 16 10.46 2.31 13.69
N ARG A 17 11.48 1.52 13.39
CA ARG A 17 12.50 1.88 12.41
C ARG A 17 12.73 0.67 11.51
N ASN A 18 12.75 0.91 10.21
CA ASN A 18 13.10 -0.07 9.20
C ASN A 18 14.15 0.52 8.28
N THR A 19 15.13 -0.30 7.89
CA THR A 19 16.15 0.05 6.90
C THR A 19 16.16 -0.99 5.81
N ASP A 20 16.33 -0.54 4.59
CA ASP A 20 16.48 -1.37 3.40
C ASP A 20 17.74 -0.95 2.64
N ASP A 21 18.60 -1.90 2.31
CA ASP A 21 19.84 -1.70 1.56
C ASP A 21 19.82 -2.63 0.35
N GLU A 22 19.64 -2.03 -0.82
CA GLU A 22 19.42 -2.73 -2.07
C GLU A 22 20.50 -2.40 -3.08
N THR A 23 20.97 -3.43 -3.78
CA THR A 23 21.78 -3.30 -4.97
C THR A 23 21.13 -4.11 -6.10
N SER A 24 20.87 -3.45 -7.23
CA SER A 24 20.22 -4.06 -8.38
C SER A 24 21.06 -3.93 -9.65
N VAL A 25 20.88 -4.89 -10.55
CA VAL A 25 21.43 -4.87 -11.92
C VAL A 25 20.29 -5.23 -12.85
N THR A 26 19.92 -4.30 -13.73
CA THR A 26 18.85 -4.49 -14.71
C THR A 26 19.43 -4.44 -16.11
N ASP A 27 19.24 -5.48 -16.91
CA ASP A 27 19.60 -5.54 -18.32
C ASP A 27 18.35 -5.40 -19.18
N GLY A 28 18.42 -4.64 -20.27
CA GLY A 28 17.27 -4.41 -21.13
C GLY A 28 17.60 -3.95 -22.54
N PHE A 29 16.52 -3.71 -23.28
CA PHE A 29 16.54 -3.21 -24.65
C PHE A 29 15.58 -2.02 -24.73
N ASP A 30 15.85 -1.11 -25.63
CA ASP A 30 15.00 0.05 -25.95
C ASP A 30 14.95 0.26 -27.46
N GLU A 31 14.20 1.26 -27.94
CA GLU A 31 14.04 1.55 -29.38
C GLU A 31 15.36 1.88 -30.11
N ASN A 32 16.39 2.28 -29.37
CA ASN A 32 17.71 2.61 -29.91
C ASN A 32 18.75 1.49 -29.72
N ARG A 33 18.41 0.48 -28.93
CA ARG A 33 19.29 -0.63 -28.57
C ARG A 33 18.47 -1.92 -28.59
N GLU A 34 18.44 -2.56 -29.74
CA GLU A 34 17.66 -3.76 -29.96
C GLU A 34 18.51 -5.02 -29.85
N LYS A 35 17.90 -6.12 -29.37
CA LYS A 35 18.53 -7.44 -29.39
C LYS A 35 19.01 -7.84 -30.80
N SER A 36 18.22 -7.51 -31.84
CA SER A 36 18.54 -7.78 -33.24
C SER A 36 19.85 -7.15 -33.70
N ASP A 37 20.24 -6.02 -33.11
CA ASP A 37 21.47 -5.28 -33.41
C ASP A 37 22.65 -5.69 -32.52
N GLY A 38 22.43 -6.61 -31.58
CA GLY A 38 23.44 -7.03 -30.61
C GLY A 38 23.80 -5.92 -29.62
N SER A 39 22.90 -5.01 -29.34
CA SER A 39 23.07 -3.91 -28.40
C SER A 39 21.97 -3.92 -27.34
N GLY A 40 22.24 -3.34 -26.17
CA GLY A 40 21.31 -3.23 -25.07
C GLY A 40 21.79 -2.19 -24.06
N ASN A 41 21.08 -2.11 -22.96
CA ASN A 41 21.45 -1.26 -21.82
C ASN A 41 21.56 -2.10 -20.54
N ARG A 42 22.34 -1.60 -19.60
CA ARG A 42 22.44 -2.11 -18.23
C ARG A 42 22.35 -0.93 -17.28
N GLN A 43 21.56 -1.10 -16.24
CA GLN A 43 21.46 -0.13 -15.15
C GLN A 43 21.92 -0.79 -13.84
N TYR A 44 22.81 -0.13 -13.13
CA TYR A 44 23.15 -0.47 -11.75
C TYR A 44 22.39 0.46 -10.83
N GLY A 45 21.68 -0.10 -9.86
CA GLY A 45 20.97 0.62 -8.82
C GLY A 45 21.59 0.35 -7.45
N ILE A 46 21.79 1.39 -6.65
CA ILE A 46 22.17 1.29 -5.25
C ILE A 46 21.21 2.20 -4.48
N ARG A 47 20.53 1.64 -3.49
CA ARG A 47 19.55 2.36 -2.67
C ARG A 47 19.71 1.96 -1.20
N PHE A 48 19.87 2.95 -0.35
CA PHE A 48 19.67 2.80 1.07
C PHE A 48 18.46 3.63 1.47
N GLU A 49 17.51 3.01 2.14
CA GLU A 49 16.30 3.65 2.62
C GLU A 49 16.14 3.41 4.11
N GLU A 50 15.87 4.48 4.85
CA GLU A 50 15.51 4.44 6.26
C GLU A 50 14.11 5.00 6.44
N ARG A 51 13.26 4.27 7.17
CA ARG A 51 11.91 4.69 7.54
C ARG A 51 11.77 4.66 9.04
N GLU A 52 11.35 5.77 9.61
CA GLU A 52 11.04 5.89 11.04
C GLU A 52 9.57 6.27 11.22
N LEU A 53 8.93 5.71 12.24
CA LEU A 53 7.56 6.03 12.62
C LEU A 53 7.48 6.15 14.14
N THR A 54 7.08 7.32 14.61
CA THR A 54 6.76 7.58 16.00
C THR A 54 5.27 7.86 16.13
N ILE A 55 4.58 7.12 17.01
CA ILE A 55 3.16 7.33 17.31
C ILE A 55 2.99 7.51 18.82
N ASN A 56 2.36 8.60 19.23
CA ASN A 56 1.93 8.82 20.60
C ASN A 56 0.41 8.93 20.64
N GLN A 57 -0.22 8.14 21.50
CA GLN A 57 -1.66 8.07 21.58
C GLN A 57 -2.14 8.06 23.02
N VAL A 58 -3.18 8.85 23.28
CA VAL A 58 -3.95 8.83 24.52
C VAL A 58 -5.38 8.41 24.19
N ARG A 59 -5.93 7.46 24.94
CA ARG A 59 -7.32 7.03 24.82
C ARG A 59 -7.99 7.08 26.18
N GLY A 60 -9.24 7.55 26.19
CA GLY A 60 -10.11 7.49 27.34
C GLY A 60 -11.37 6.71 27.03
N GLN A 61 -11.77 5.82 27.93
CA GLN A 61 -13.02 5.09 27.88
C GLN A 61 -13.77 5.33 29.20
N HIS A 62 -14.99 5.80 29.11
CA HIS A 62 -15.79 6.22 30.25
C HIS A 62 -17.17 5.59 30.15
N LEU A 63 -17.43 4.65 31.07
CA LEU A 63 -18.75 4.06 31.29
C LEU A 63 -19.48 4.83 32.41
N PHE A 64 -20.69 5.26 32.18
CA PHE A 64 -21.50 5.97 33.15
C PHE A 64 -22.37 4.98 33.95
N GLY A 65 -21.69 4.08 34.68
CA GLY A 65 -22.33 3.08 35.53
C GLY A 65 -22.72 3.59 36.91
N ALA A 66 -23.07 2.66 37.79
CA ALA A 66 -23.60 3.00 39.14
C ALA A 66 -22.57 3.74 40.00
N ASN A 67 -21.27 3.35 39.94
CA ASN A 67 -20.23 4.00 40.73
C ASN A 67 -20.00 5.46 40.31
N THR A 68 -20.02 5.71 39.00
CA THR A 68 -19.88 7.07 38.48
C THR A 68 -21.07 7.97 38.86
N LYS A 69 -22.27 7.43 38.77
CA LYS A 69 -23.51 8.17 39.16
C LYS A 69 -23.57 8.48 40.65
N GLU A 70 -23.07 7.59 41.50
CA GLU A 70 -22.95 7.80 42.93
C GLU A 70 -21.88 8.83 43.30
N LEU A 71 -20.69 8.75 42.63
CA LEU A 71 -19.57 9.65 42.89
C LEU A 71 -19.84 11.07 42.39
N LEU A 72 -20.50 11.20 41.26
CA LEU A 72 -20.84 12.48 40.61
C LEU A 72 -22.37 12.69 40.63
N PRO A 73 -22.93 13.28 41.69
CA PRO A 73 -24.38 13.48 41.83
C PRO A 73 -24.86 14.61 40.91
N VAL A 74 -24.65 14.44 39.60
CA VAL A 74 -25.14 15.35 38.56
C VAL A 74 -26.46 14.81 38.03
N GLU A 75 -27.52 15.55 38.15
CA GLU A 75 -28.90 15.15 37.83
C GLU A 75 -29.04 14.60 36.40
N PHE A 76 -28.29 15.15 35.45
CA PHE A 76 -28.22 14.68 34.05
C PHE A 76 -27.73 13.23 33.93
N LEU A 77 -26.75 12.80 34.73
CA LEU A 77 -26.21 11.43 34.65
C LEU A 77 -27.25 10.37 35.02
N ASN A 78 -28.22 10.70 35.85
CA ASN A 78 -29.30 9.78 36.23
C ASN A 78 -30.26 9.46 35.07
N TRP A 79 -30.25 10.28 33.99
CA TRP A 79 -31.08 10.07 32.80
C TRP A 79 -30.39 9.17 31.78
N LEU A 80 -29.06 8.98 31.88
CA LEU A 80 -28.33 8.11 31.00
C LEU A 80 -28.59 6.63 31.34
N PRO A 81 -28.69 5.75 30.34
CA PRO A 81 -28.66 4.30 30.57
C PRO A 81 -27.40 3.87 31.35
N ASP A 82 -27.50 2.79 32.12
CA ASP A 82 -26.37 2.33 32.98
C ASP A 82 -25.12 1.91 32.20
N GLU A 83 -25.23 1.57 30.92
CA GLU A 83 -24.14 1.24 30.04
C GLU A 83 -23.83 2.34 29.00
N ALA A 84 -24.31 3.56 29.25
CA ALA A 84 -23.92 4.70 28.42
C ALA A 84 -22.41 4.92 28.53
N ALA A 85 -21.74 5.12 27.40
CA ALA A 85 -20.30 5.28 27.36
C ALA A 85 -19.87 6.44 26.47
N VAL A 86 -18.70 6.98 26.77
CA VAL A 86 -17.98 7.91 25.92
C VAL A 86 -16.55 7.41 25.76
N ASP A 87 -16.17 7.17 24.54
CA ASP A 87 -14.80 6.85 24.14
C ASP A 87 -14.21 8.05 23.41
N TRP A 88 -12.96 8.36 23.68
CA TRP A 88 -12.24 9.40 22.95
C TRP A 88 -10.78 9.01 22.77
N PHE A 89 -10.17 9.57 21.74
CA PHE A 89 -8.75 9.42 21.49
C PHE A 89 -8.13 10.71 20.97
N TRP A 90 -6.84 10.83 21.21
CA TRP A 90 -5.95 11.79 20.61
C TRP A 90 -4.67 11.08 20.21
N SER A 91 -4.21 11.28 19.00
CA SER A 91 -3.05 10.63 18.44
C SER A 91 -2.24 11.62 17.62
N GLU A 92 -0.95 11.63 17.84
CA GLU A 92 0.03 12.35 17.05
C GLU A 92 1.06 11.35 16.54
N ALA A 93 1.37 11.42 15.25
CA ALA A 93 2.36 10.57 14.63
C ALA A 93 3.25 11.36 13.69
N THR A 94 4.54 11.02 13.67
CA THR A 94 5.50 11.50 12.67
C THR A 94 6.10 10.30 11.97
N ALA A 95 6.03 10.30 10.63
CA ALA A 95 6.69 9.32 9.78
C ALA A 95 7.75 10.01 8.94
N GLU A 96 8.96 9.48 8.97
CA GLU A 96 10.10 10.00 8.22
C GLU A 96 10.63 8.91 7.28
N THR A 97 10.97 9.31 6.04
CA THR A 97 11.69 8.46 5.09
C THR A 97 12.89 9.23 4.58
N SER A 98 14.07 8.64 4.72
CA SER A 98 15.32 9.19 4.23
C SER A 98 15.98 8.22 3.25
N MET A 99 16.28 8.69 2.04
CA MET A 99 17.12 8.02 1.05
C MET A 99 18.32 8.93 0.77
N PRO A 100 19.37 8.85 1.59
CA PRO A 100 20.44 9.84 1.61
C PRO A 100 21.33 9.77 0.37
N ASN A 101 21.31 8.68 -0.38
CA ASN A 101 22.12 8.54 -1.59
C ASN A 101 21.64 7.36 -2.44
N GLN A 102 20.66 7.58 -3.28
CA GLN A 102 20.27 6.62 -4.30
C GLN A 102 21.11 6.87 -5.55
N ILE A 103 21.74 5.84 -6.06
CA ILE A 103 22.62 5.91 -7.24
C ILE A 103 22.03 5.04 -8.34
N ALA A 104 21.91 5.60 -9.53
CA ALA A 104 21.59 4.86 -10.76
C ALA A 104 22.69 5.11 -11.79
N ALA A 105 23.35 4.04 -12.28
CA ALA A 105 24.41 4.17 -13.27
C ALA A 105 24.05 3.42 -14.56
N SER A 106 24.10 4.11 -15.69
CA SER A 106 23.69 3.62 -17.00
C SER A 106 24.89 3.18 -17.83
N TYR A 107 24.82 1.96 -18.38
CA TYR A 107 25.83 1.33 -19.23
C TYR A 107 25.21 0.90 -20.55
N ASN A 108 25.96 1.07 -21.63
CA ASN A 108 25.65 0.47 -22.92
C ASN A 108 26.21 -0.96 -22.93
N THR A 109 25.44 -1.91 -23.45
CA THR A 109 25.87 -3.32 -23.52
C THR A 109 25.98 -3.79 -24.96
N SER A 110 26.94 -4.72 -25.21
CA SER A 110 26.93 -5.57 -26.37
C SER A 110 26.31 -6.90 -25.99
N THR A 111 25.36 -7.38 -26.75
CA THR A 111 24.57 -8.57 -26.44
C THR A 111 24.63 -9.60 -27.54
N SER A 112 24.37 -10.86 -27.19
CA SER A 112 24.18 -11.94 -28.17
C SER A 112 22.85 -11.72 -28.91
N VAL A 113 22.88 -11.65 -30.23
CA VAL A 113 21.70 -11.54 -31.10
C VAL A 113 20.75 -12.74 -30.91
N GLU A 114 21.27 -13.90 -30.58
CA GLU A 114 20.45 -15.12 -30.42
C GLU A 114 19.80 -15.19 -29.03
N SER A 115 20.59 -15.05 -27.96
CA SER A 115 20.11 -15.23 -26.59
C SER A 115 19.69 -13.92 -25.90
N GLY A 116 20.27 -12.78 -26.32
CA GLY A 116 20.16 -11.51 -25.60
C GLY A 116 21.13 -11.40 -24.41
N GLU A 117 22.00 -12.40 -24.19
CA GLU A 117 22.97 -12.39 -23.11
C GLU A 117 23.99 -11.25 -23.28
N VAL A 118 24.32 -10.56 -22.20
CA VAL A 118 25.27 -9.46 -22.18
C VAL A 118 26.70 -10.03 -22.33
N LEU A 119 27.39 -9.62 -23.36
CA LEU A 119 28.77 -10.02 -23.67
C LEU A 119 29.81 -9.04 -23.12
N SER A 120 29.46 -7.75 -23.11
CA SER A 120 30.28 -6.69 -22.52
C SER A 120 29.40 -5.49 -22.15
N ALA A 121 29.86 -4.70 -21.20
CA ALA A 121 29.21 -3.47 -20.79
C ALA A 121 30.24 -2.34 -20.64
N GLY A 122 29.82 -1.11 -20.93
CA GLY A 122 30.63 0.09 -20.71
C GLY A 122 29.74 1.26 -20.32
N MET A 123 30.18 2.11 -19.38
CA MET A 123 29.42 3.27 -18.91
C MET A 123 28.99 4.13 -20.09
N SER A 124 27.77 4.62 -20.06
CA SER A 124 27.25 5.57 -21.04
C SER A 124 28.08 6.85 -21.06
N VAL A 125 28.17 7.50 -22.22
CA VAL A 125 28.88 8.80 -22.37
C VAL A 125 27.92 9.99 -22.20
N GLU A 126 26.75 9.75 -21.68
CA GLU A 126 25.77 10.82 -21.38
C GLU A 126 26.18 11.66 -20.18
N SER A 127 25.75 12.92 -20.14
CA SER A 127 26.08 13.85 -19.06
C SER A 127 25.51 13.43 -17.70
N SER A 128 24.58 12.48 -17.68
CA SER A 128 23.97 11.86 -16.50
C SER A 128 24.10 10.35 -16.54
N ALA A 129 25.29 9.85 -16.95
CA ALA A 129 25.57 8.42 -16.95
C ALA A 129 25.45 7.81 -15.54
N VAL A 130 25.66 8.62 -14.50
CA VAL A 130 25.38 8.28 -13.10
C VAL A 130 24.50 9.37 -12.52
N ASP A 131 23.35 8.98 -12.02
CA ASP A 131 22.42 9.86 -11.30
C ASP A 131 22.53 9.62 -9.80
N PHE A 132 22.62 10.71 -9.04
CA PHE A 132 22.60 10.73 -7.60
C PHE A 132 21.32 11.41 -7.14
N ARG A 133 20.55 10.72 -6.33
CA ARG A 133 19.28 11.22 -5.78
C ARG A 133 19.30 11.19 -4.27
N PHE A 134 18.85 12.26 -3.66
CA PHE A 134 18.67 12.44 -2.23
C PHE A 134 17.21 12.75 -1.97
N THR A 135 16.53 11.93 -1.19
CA THR A 135 15.11 12.10 -0.91
C THR A 135 14.88 12.12 0.59
N GLU A 136 14.12 13.11 1.04
CA GLU A 136 13.62 13.24 2.40
C GLU A 136 12.10 13.43 2.35
N LEU A 137 11.38 12.69 3.18
CA LEU A 137 9.94 12.81 3.35
C LEU A 137 9.62 12.85 4.84
N THR A 138 8.81 13.82 5.24
CA THR A 138 8.25 13.89 6.59
C THR A 138 6.74 14.02 6.49
N ASP A 139 6.02 13.14 7.17
CA ASP A 139 4.57 13.18 7.37
C ASP A 139 4.27 13.43 8.85
N ASP A 140 3.61 14.53 9.16
CA ASP A 140 3.06 14.80 10.47
C ASP A 140 1.55 14.56 10.44
N VAL A 141 1.07 13.72 11.35
CA VAL A 141 -0.34 13.32 11.43
C VAL A 141 -0.91 13.65 12.80
N LEU A 142 -2.03 14.34 12.81
CA LEU A 142 -2.82 14.59 14.00
C LEU A 142 -4.23 14.01 13.82
N SER A 143 -4.63 13.13 14.74
CA SER A 143 -5.97 12.53 14.74
C SER A 143 -6.58 12.61 16.13
N TYR A 144 -7.83 13.04 16.23
CA TYR A 144 -8.60 12.99 17.47
C TYR A 144 -10.09 12.80 17.19
N GLY A 145 -10.78 12.26 18.17
CA GLY A 145 -12.20 12.03 18.03
C GLY A 145 -12.85 11.53 19.31
N TRP A 146 -14.16 11.47 19.26
CA TRP A 146 -14.96 10.90 20.34
C TRP A 146 -16.19 10.18 19.80
N THR A 147 -16.65 9.20 20.55
CA THR A 147 -17.87 8.42 20.27
C THR A 147 -18.69 8.32 21.54
N ALA A 148 -19.95 8.69 21.48
CA ALA A 148 -20.91 8.42 22.52
C ALA A 148 -21.75 7.20 22.14
N THR A 149 -21.97 6.29 23.09
CA THR A 149 -22.77 5.08 22.96
C THR A 149 -23.91 5.11 23.97
N LEU A 150 -25.15 4.99 23.50
CA LEU A 150 -26.36 4.96 24.30
C LEU A 150 -27.10 3.64 24.07
N PRO A 151 -26.92 2.62 24.93
CA PRO A 151 -27.69 1.39 24.87
C PRO A 151 -29.08 1.56 25.49
N MET A 152 -30.04 0.91 24.88
CA MET A 152 -31.44 0.86 25.37
C MET A 152 -31.86 -0.62 25.34
N GLN A 153 -32.19 -1.14 26.51
CA GLN A 153 -32.71 -2.50 26.67
C GLN A 153 -34.23 -2.48 26.55
N LEU A 154 -34.77 -3.34 25.70
CA LEU A 154 -36.18 -3.62 25.52
C LEU A 154 -36.38 -5.13 25.77
N ASP A 155 -37.63 -5.56 26.05
CA ASP A 155 -37.92 -6.94 26.48
C ASP A 155 -37.27 -8.03 25.63
N ALA A 156 -37.29 -7.88 24.31
CA ALA A 156 -36.78 -8.89 23.37
C ALA A 156 -35.69 -8.31 22.45
N SER A 157 -35.18 -7.11 22.71
CA SER A 157 -34.19 -6.47 21.83
C SER A 157 -33.31 -5.45 22.55
N THR A 158 -32.14 -5.23 22.01
CA THR A 158 -31.20 -4.19 22.42
C THR A 158 -31.00 -3.21 21.29
N ILE A 159 -31.14 -1.94 21.54
CA ILE A 159 -30.82 -0.87 20.60
C ILE A 159 -29.60 -0.13 21.14
N LYS A 160 -28.55 0.05 20.31
CA LYS A 160 -27.39 0.89 20.62
C LYS A 160 -27.34 2.03 19.62
N VAL A 161 -27.41 3.26 20.12
CA VAL A 161 -27.18 4.46 19.29
C VAL A 161 -25.75 4.93 19.53
N ARG A 162 -24.96 4.99 18.47
CA ARG A 162 -23.59 5.51 18.49
C ARG A 162 -23.52 6.76 17.62
N PHE A 163 -22.90 7.81 18.13
CA PHE A 163 -22.64 9.02 17.35
C PHE A 163 -21.35 9.66 17.83
N GLY A 164 -20.72 10.41 16.96
CA GLY A 164 -19.44 11.00 17.31
C GLY A 164 -18.89 11.91 16.24
N TYR A 165 -17.68 12.37 16.52
CA TYR A 165 -16.89 13.24 15.66
C TYR A 165 -15.46 12.71 15.57
N GLN A 166 -14.85 12.88 14.40
CA GLN A 166 -13.44 12.57 14.13
C GLN A 166 -12.82 13.68 13.30
N HIS A 167 -11.60 14.03 13.66
CA HIS A 167 -10.72 14.91 12.92
C HIS A 167 -9.42 14.17 12.58
N ASP A 168 -9.03 14.22 11.32
CA ASP A 168 -7.78 13.69 10.83
C ASP A 168 -7.08 14.76 9.98
N GLN A 169 -5.82 15.03 10.29
CA GLN A 169 -4.97 15.96 9.56
C GLN A 169 -3.63 15.30 9.26
N LYS A 170 -3.14 15.47 8.05
CA LYS A 170 -1.81 15.04 7.63
C LYS A 170 -1.12 16.18 6.89
N ALA A 171 0.11 16.49 7.26
CA ALA A 171 0.96 17.44 6.55
C ALA A 171 2.21 16.70 6.06
N ARG A 172 2.59 16.91 4.80
CA ARG A 172 3.74 16.30 4.15
C ARG A 172 4.71 17.34 3.67
N VAL A 173 5.98 17.13 3.99
CA VAL A 173 7.12 17.80 3.36
C VAL A 173 7.89 16.73 2.58
N TYR A 174 8.04 16.93 1.28
CA TYR A 174 8.82 16.06 0.41
C TYR A 174 9.91 16.88 -0.27
N GLU A 175 11.16 16.49 -0.07
CA GLU A 175 12.33 17.08 -0.69
C GLU A 175 13.05 16.05 -1.54
N GLN A 176 13.34 16.42 -2.80
CA GLN A 176 14.18 15.63 -3.68
C GLN A 176 15.22 16.51 -4.34
N ARG A 177 16.49 16.09 -4.24
CA ARG A 177 17.62 16.68 -4.94
C ARG A 177 18.25 15.65 -5.83
N GLU A 178 18.58 16.04 -7.04
CA GLU A 178 19.14 15.14 -8.03
C GLU A 178 20.21 15.85 -8.84
N PHE A 179 21.28 15.15 -9.11
CA PHE A 179 22.31 15.61 -10.02
C PHE A 179 22.96 14.42 -10.73
N GLY A 180 23.28 14.63 -12.00
CA GLY A 180 23.98 13.68 -12.83
C GLY A 180 25.49 13.89 -12.80
N LEU A 181 26.23 12.83 -13.01
CA LEU A 181 27.64 12.81 -13.27
C LEU A 181 27.90 12.03 -14.55
N GLY A 182 28.55 12.63 -15.52
CA GLY A 182 28.87 11.98 -16.78
C GLY A 182 30.32 12.15 -17.19
N PRO A 183 30.88 11.19 -17.94
CA PRO A 183 32.24 11.32 -18.45
C PRO A 183 32.29 12.39 -19.54
N THR A 184 33.39 13.11 -19.60
CA THR A 184 33.64 13.99 -20.74
C THR A 184 33.87 13.18 -22.02
N MET A 185 33.69 13.79 -23.19
CA MET A 185 33.86 13.12 -24.49
C MET A 185 35.27 12.52 -24.71
N ASN A 186 36.24 12.86 -23.86
CA ASN A 186 37.62 12.37 -23.95
C ASN A 186 37.90 11.11 -23.10
N ALA A 187 36.90 10.61 -22.36
CA ALA A 187 37.06 9.40 -21.55
C ALA A 187 37.36 8.20 -22.42
N SER A 188 38.41 7.42 -22.08
CA SER A 188 38.77 6.27 -22.85
C SER A 188 37.80 5.11 -22.66
N SER A 189 37.52 4.36 -23.74
CA SER A 189 36.65 3.18 -23.69
C SER A 189 37.17 2.11 -22.71
N SER A 190 38.45 2.04 -22.45
CA SER A 190 39.03 1.07 -21.50
C SER A 190 38.66 1.39 -20.05
N ILE A 191 38.53 2.65 -19.71
CA ILE A 191 38.06 3.09 -18.38
C ILE A 191 36.55 2.86 -18.25
N LEU A 192 35.80 3.30 -19.24
CA LEU A 192 34.34 3.15 -19.24
C LEU A 192 33.88 1.70 -19.21
N SER A 193 34.70 0.76 -19.71
CA SER A 193 34.41 -0.68 -19.68
C SER A 193 34.86 -1.40 -18.40
N SER A 194 35.42 -0.68 -17.44
CA SER A 194 35.74 -1.24 -16.12
C SER A 194 34.52 -1.27 -15.20
N GLY A 195 34.62 -1.92 -14.03
CA GLY A 195 33.57 -1.96 -13.05
C GLY A 195 33.22 -0.55 -12.52
N ILE A 196 31.98 -0.35 -12.08
CA ILE A 196 31.49 0.95 -11.63
C ILE A 196 32.36 1.60 -10.55
N GLY A 197 32.90 0.82 -9.60
CA GLY A 197 33.80 1.33 -8.57
C GLY A 197 35.15 1.80 -9.11
N ASP A 198 35.65 1.18 -10.19
CA ASP A 198 36.88 1.59 -10.86
C ASP A 198 36.65 2.86 -11.69
N VAL A 199 35.53 2.90 -12.44
CA VAL A 199 35.15 4.09 -13.25
C VAL A 199 35.02 5.32 -12.36
N LEU A 200 34.37 5.20 -11.22
CA LEU A 200 34.11 6.28 -10.26
C LEU A 200 35.20 6.41 -9.19
N SER A 201 36.40 5.83 -9.41
CA SER A 201 37.51 6.01 -8.49
C SER A 201 38.00 7.47 -8.47
N ASP A 202 38.57 7.91 -7.34
CA ASP A 202 39.13 9.26 -7.19
C ASP A 202 40.12 9.63 -8.28
N ASP A 203 40.95 8.66 -8.73
CA ASP A 203 41.94 8.86 -9.78
C ASP A 203 41.28 9.16 -11.12
N ASN A 204 40.15 8.55 -11.43
CA ASN A 204 39.41 8.77 -12.67
C ASN A 204 38.55 10.04 -12.59
N LEU A 205 37.85 10.26 -11.46
CA LEU A 205 37.00 11.43 -11.28
C LEU A 205 37.79 12.75 -11.32
N ASN A 206 39.02 12.74 -10.81
CA ASN A 206 39.90 13.93 -10.77
C ASN A 206 40.88 13.99 -11.94
N ASN A 207 40.76 13.13 -12.95
CA ASN A 207 41.69 13.11 -14.07
C ASN A 207 41.47 14.33 -14.99
N ALA A 208 42.50 15.10 -15.21
CA ALA A 208 42.43 16.33 -16.00
C ALA A 208 42.26 16.11 -17.51
N ASP A 209 42.62 14.91 -18.00
CA ASP A 209 42.59 14.61 -19.45
C ASP A 209 41.22 14.15 -19.94
N TYR A 210 40.43 13.48 -19.07
CA TYR A 210 39.11 12.95 -19.43
C TYR A 210 38.04 13.13 -18.37
N GLY A 211 38.28 13.58 -17.24
CA GLY A 211 37.38 13.94 -16.13
C GLY A 211 35.90 13.60 -16.25
N PHE A 212 35.19 13.87 -15.22
CA PHE A 212 33.72 13.78 -15.18
C PHE A 212 33.14 15.18 -14.99
N GLU A 213 32.00 15.43 -15.59
CA GLU A 213 31.26 16.68 -15.43
C GLU A 213 30.02 16.48 -14.60
N LEU A 214 29.82 17.40 -13.65
CA LEU A 214 28.60 17.44 -12.85
C LEU A 214 27.48 18.10 -13.66
N ASN A 215 26.38 17.38 -13.83
CA ASN A 215 25.16 17.89 -14.46
C ASN A 215 24.09 18.11 -13.38
N VAL A 216 23.83 19.37 -13.06
CA VAL A 216 22.75 19.70 -12.12
C VAL A 216 21.43 19.60 -12.86
N GLN A 217 20.72 18.51 -12.63
CA GLN A 217 19.39 18.31 -13.16
C GLN A 217 18.42 19.32 -12.55
N GLY A 218 17.53 19.87 -13.36
CA GLY A 218 16.55 20.87 -12.91
C GLY A 218 15.48 20.28 -11.98
N ALA A 219 15.84 20.05 -10.72
CA ALA A 219 14.99 19.47 -9.69
C ALA A 219 13.87 20.41 -9.17
N ALA A 220 13.57 21.50 -9.88
CA ALA A 220 12.68 22.57 -9.41
C ALA A 220 11.21 22.11 -9.20
N THR A 221 10.82 20.97 -9.73
CA THR A 221 9.41 20.50 -9.73
C THR A 221 9.19 19.21 -8.94
N ARG A 222 10.23 18.66 -8.33
CA ARG A 222 10.15 17.35 -7.66
C ARG A 222 9.87 17.41 -6.17
N SER A 223 10.11 18.57 -5.54
CA SER A 223 9.83 18.79 -4.12
C SER A 223 8.49 19.49 -3.94
N TYR A 224 7.77 19.12 -2.87
CA TYR A 224 6.45 19.68 -2.61
C TYR A 224 6.08 19.69 -1.13
N LEU A 225 5.13 20.55 -0.81
CA LEU A 225 4.41 20.58 0.45
C LEU A 225 2.96 20.18 0.18
N ALA A 226 2.41 19.32 0.98
CA ALA A 226 1.02 18.94 0.83
C ALA A 226 0.36 18.67 2.18
N ALA A 227 -0.95 18.87 2.25
CA ALA A 227 -1.71 18.56 3.46
C ALA A 227 -3.10 18.07 3.12
N THR A 228 -3.63 17.20 3.98
CA THR A 228 -5.05 16.82 3.99
C THR A 228 -5.65 17.08 5.34
N MET A 229 -6.94 17.35 5.36
CA MET A 229 -7.72 17.48 6.59
C MET A 229 -9.12 16.93 6.36
N THR A 230 -9.59 16.09 7.28
CA THR A 230 -10.94 15.53 7.25
C THR A 230 -11.64 15.80 8.58
N ASP A 231 -12.78 16.45 8.51
CA ASP A 231 -13.70 16.60 9.64
C ASP A 231 -14.93 15.73 9.37
N ALA A 232 -15.27 14.85 10.29
CA ALA A 232 -16.36 13.92 10.09
C ALA A 232 -17.29 13.82 11.30
N ASN A 233 -18.60 13.80 11.04
CA ASN A 233 -19.62 13.45 12.01
C ASN A 233 -20.27 12.14 11.57
N PHE A 234 -20.62 11.28 12.52
CA PHE A 234 -21.30 10.03 12.21
C PHE A 234 -22.37 9.70 13.22
N ALA A 235 -23.35 8.91 12.78
CA ALA A 235 -24.35 8.30 13.64
C ALA A 235 -24.71 6.92 13.11
N VAL A 236 -24.83 5.94 14.03
CA VAL A 236 -25.17 4.53 13.75
C VAL A 236 -26.17 4.05 14.78
N VAL A 237 -27.16 3.31 14.31
CA VAL A 237 -28.13 2.61 15.16
C VAL A 237 -27.92 1.11 14.92
N ASP A 238 -27.58 0.37 15.96
CA ASP A 238 -27.52 -1.09 15.98
C ASP A 238 -28.74 -1.61 16.73
N TRP A 239 -29.52 -2.47 16.09
CA TRP A 239 -30.68 -3.13 16.67
C TRP A 239 -30.48 -4.63 16.66
N GLN A 240 -30.37 -5.22 17.84
CA GLN A 240 -30.31 -6.65 18.05
C GLN A 240 -31.68 -7.18 18.51
N TRP A 241 -32.21 -8.20 17.85
CA TRP A 241 -33.51 -8.78 18.14
C TRP A 241 -33.41 -10.30 18.30
N ASN A 242 -33.96 -10.81 19.44
CA ASN A 242 -34.00 -12.22 19.81
C ASN A 242 -32.66 -12.96 19.65
N ASP A 243 -31.53 -12.31 19.89
CA ASP A 243 -30.18 -12.83 19.72
C ASP A 243 -29.84 -13.39 18.33
N ALA A 244 -30.84 -13.45 17.44
CA ALA A 244 -30.71 -14.00 16.09
C ALA A 244 -30.48 -12.92 15.01
N TRP A 245 -31.01 -11.73 15.20
CA TRP A 245 -30.93 -10.66 14.21
C TRP A 245 -30.17 -9.47 14.75
N THR A 246 -29.22 -8.98 13.95
CA THR A 246 -28.58 -7.68 14.20
C THR A 246 -28.73 -6.84 12.94
N VAL A 247 -29.30 -5.65 13.08
CA VAL A 247 -29.44 -4.67 12.00
C VAL A 247 -28.66 -3.43 12.40
N SER A 248 -27.75 -2.98 11.56
CA SER A 248 -27.00 -1.74 11.74
C SER A 248 -27.30 -0.80 10.58
N VAL A 249 -27.66 0.44 10.89
CA VAL A 249 -27.89 1.49 9.89
C VAL A 249 -27.23 2.78 10.37
N GLY A 250 -26.47 3.41 9.51
CA GLY A 250 -25.80 4.65 9.86
C GLY A 250 -25.32 5.44 8.66
N GLY A 251 -24.66 6.52 8.96
CA GLY A 251 -24.02 7.36 7.96
C GLY A 251 -22.95 8.24 8.57
N ARG A 252 -22.04 8.66 7.73
CA ARG A 252 -20.93 9.56 8.05
C ARG A 252 -20.97 10.73 7.09
N ASP A 253 -20.95 11.93 7.62
CA ASP A 253 -20.83 13.19 6.88
C ASP A 253 -19.39 13.67 7.01
N GLU A 254 -18.70 13.83 5.88
CA GLU A 254 -17.30 14.24 5.84
C GLU A 254 -17.12 15.57 5.11
N TYR A 255 -16.26 16.41 5.65
CA TYR A 255 -15.69 17.55 4.98
C TYR A 255 -14.18 17.33 4.80
N TYR A 256 -13.80 16.99 3.59
CA TYR A 256 -12.41 16.74 3.18
C TYR A 256 -11.81 17.97 2.52
N ARG A 257 -10.58 18.29 2.86
CA ARG A 257 -9.77 19.37 2.28
C ARG A 257 -8.39 18.86 1.99
N GLN A 258 -7.84 19.27 0.86
CA GLN A 258 -6.52 18.90 0.41
C GLN A 258 -5.85 20.11 -0.24
N VAL A 259 -4.55 20.28 0.00
CA VAL A 259 -3.72 21.27 -0.67
C VAL A 259 -2.39 20.63 -1.02
N ALA A 260 -1.89 20.94 -2.21
CA ALA A 260 -0.59 20.49 -2.66
C ALA A 260 0.11 21.61 -3.45
N LEU A 261 1.36 21.88 -3.10
CA LEU A 261 2.13 23.03 -3.61
C LEU A 261 3.54 22.58 -3.99
N PRO A 262 4.02 22.87 -5.22
CA PRO A 262 5.40 22.64 -5.57
C PRO A 262 6.32 23.50 -4.71
N TRP A 263 7.45 22.94 -4.34
CA TRP A 263 8.47 23.60 -3.54
C TRP A 263 9.82 23.55 -4.25
N ASN A 264 10.33 24.71 -4.66
CA ASN A 264 11.64 24.80 -5.28
C ASN A 264 12.74 24.99 -4.24
N ILE A 265 13.37 23.88 -3.82
CA ILE A 265 14.45 23.88 -2.83
C ILE A 265 15.79 24.39 -3.37
N SER A 266 15.97 24.45 -4.70
CA SER A 266 17.22 24.86 -5.36
C SER A 266 17.26 26.34 -5.72
N GLY A 267 16.11 27.00 -5.78
CA GLY A 267 15.95 28.37 -6.24
C GLY A 267 15.64 29.34 -5.11
N TYR A 268 16.64 29.74 -4.31
CA TYR A 268 16.44 30.81 -3.34
C TYR A 268 16.75 32.16 -3.95
N SER A 269 15.74 33.00 -4.12
CA SER A 269 15.88 34.42 -4.43
C SER A 269 14.85 35.20 -3.61
N ILE A 270 15.23 36.36 -3.09
CA ILE A 270 14.30 37.28 -2.39
C ILE A 270 13.14 37.70 -3.33
N ALA A 271 13.39 37.73 -4.64
CA ALA A 271 12.40 38.07 -5.64
C ALA A 271 11.49 36.86 -6.04
N GLN A 272 11.90 35.65 -5.72
CA GLN A 272 11.15 34.41 -5.97
C GLN A 272 11.22 33.56 -4.72
N PRO A 273 10.23 33.66 -3.83
CA PRO A 273 10.18 32.82 -2.64
C PRO A 273 10.07 31.34 -3.05
N GLN A 274 10.67 30.48 -2.26
CA GLN A 274 10.64 29.01 -2.50
C GLN A 274 9.22 28.45 -2.50
N ILE A 275 8.31 29.08 -1.79
CA ILE A 275 6.88 28.71 -1.71
C ILE A 275 6.08 29.96 -2.05
N THR A 276 5.03 29.79 -2.87
CA THR A 276 4.14 30.91 -3.17
C THR A 276 3.43 31.41 -1.91
N SER A 277 3.32 32.72 -1.77
CA SER A 277 2.46 33.39 -0.79
C SER A 277 1.26 34.07 -1.44
N ASP A 278 1.07 33.89 -2.75
CA ASP A 278 -0.07 34.44 -3.46
C ASP A 278 -1.35 33.68 -3.09
N LEU A 279 -2.34 34.41 -2.57
CA LEU A 279 -3.58 33.83 -2.07
C LEU A 279 -4.41 33.16 -3.20
N ALA A 280 -4.33 33.68 -4.42
CA ALA A 280 -5.08 33.10 -5.54
C ALA A 280 -4.50 31.73 -5.92
N THR A 281 -3.18 31.61 -6.02
CA THR A 281 -2.49 30.33 -6.27
C THR A 281 -2.76 29.32 -5.14
N LEU A 282 -2.77 29.76 -3.87
CA LEU A 282 -3.10 28.88 -2.74
C LEU A 282 -4.54 28.39 -2.78
N GLN A 283 -5.47 29.24 -3.22
CA GLN A 283 -6.89 28.87 -3.36
C GLN A 283 -7.11 27.92 -4.54
N GLU A 284 -6.41 28.09 -5.65
CA GLU A 284 -6.47 27.19 -6.81
C GLU A 284 -5.88 25.81 -6.49
N ALA A 285 -4.85 25.76 -5.65
CA ALA A 285 -4.24 24.49 -5.22
C ALA A 285 -5.08 23.75 -4.16
N ALA A 286 -6.10 24.38 -3.59
CA ALA A 286 -6.94 23.78 -2.57
C ALA A 286 -8.13 23.05 -3.19
N PHE A 287 -8.27 21.77 -2.86
CA PHE A 287 -9.43 20.95 -3.19
C PHE A 287 -10.30 20.74 -1.95
N GLU A 288 -11.61 20.89 -2.11
CA GLU A 288 -12.59 20.65 -1.06
C GLU A 288 -13.70 19.71 -1.55
N ASP A 289 -14.05 18.73 -0.73
CA ASP A 289 -15.12 17.77 -1.01
C ASP A 289 -15.99 17.56 0.24
N LYS A 290 -17.30 17.48 0.03
CA LYS A 290 -18.29 17.16 1.08
C LYS A 290 -19.06 15.93 0.65
N GLY A 291 -18.96 14.87 1.46
CA GLY A 291 -19.56 13.60 1.15
C GLY A 291 -20.40 13.05 2.29
N PHE A 292 -21.52 12.43 1.95
CA PHE A 292 -22.30 11.61 2.87
C PHE A 292 -22.15 10.14 2.50
N PHE A 293 -21.72 9.32 3.47
CA PHE A 293 -21.40 7.91 3.31
C PHE A 293 -22.36 7.06 4.15
N PRO A 294 -23.49 6.62 3.56
CA PRO A 294 -24.43 5.72 4.22
C PRO A 294 -23.86 4.31 4.28
N ALA A 295 -24.23 3.57 5.34
CA ALA A 295 -23.98 2.14 5.46
C ALA A 295 -25.13 1.47 6.19
N ALA A 296 -25.46 0.24 5.74
CA ALA A 296 -26.43 -0.60 6.44
C ALA A 296 -25.97 -2.07 6.35
N SER A 297 -26.22 -2.84 7.41
CA SER A 297 -25.97 -4.25 7.43
C SER A 297 -27.03 -5.00 8.22
N VAL A 298 -27.25 -6.26 7.81
CA VAL A 298 -28.13 -7.20 8.50
C VAL A 298 -27.34 -8.49 8.72
N VAL A 299 -27.34 -8.99 9.93
CA VAL A 299 -26.77 -10.28 10.31
C VAL A 299 -27.89 -11.15 10.88
N TYR A 300 -28.02 -12.36 10.34
CA TYR A 300 -28.87 -13.40 10.87
C TYR A 300 -28.01 -14.55 11.39
N GLN A 301 -28.22 -14.94 12.64
CA GLN A 301 -27.47 -16.03 13.29
C GLN A 301 -28.43 -17.14 13.70
N THR A 302 -28.00 -18.40 13.47
CA THR A 302 -28.72 -19.61 13.85
C THR A 302 -27.74 -20.77 14.00
N ASP A 303 -28.24 -21.95 14.35
CA ASP A 303 -27.51 -23.23 14.47
C ASP A 303 -27.64 -24.13 13.22
N TRP A 304 -27.86 -23.55 12.02
CA TRP A 304 -28.06 -24.30 10.79
C TRP A 304 -26.77 -24.98 10.29
N ILE A 305 -26.75 -26.35 10.30
CA ILE A 305 -25.64 -27.21 9.83
C ILE A 305 -24.34 -27.12 10.65
N ALA A 306 -24.16 -26.11 11.48
CA ALA A 306 -22.99 -25.85 12.30
C ALA A 306 -23.41 -25.41 13.71
N GLU A 307 -22.47 -25.32 14.66
CA GLU A 307 -22.73 -24.77 15.99
C GLU A 307 -23.22 -23.33 15.88
N THR A 308 -22.62 -22.58 14.96
CA THR A 308 -23.07 -21.22 14.63
C THR A 308 -23.02 -21.02 13.12
N PHE A 309 -24.15 -20.64 12.56
CA PHE A 309 -24.25 -20.14 11.19
C PHE A 309 -24.61 -18.67 11.21
N GLN A 310 -23.93 -17.87 10.41
CA GLN A 310 -24.23 -16.44 10.23
C GLN A 310 -24.39 -16.11 8.76
N LEU A 311 -25.49 -15.43 8.43
CA LEU A 311 -25.70 -14.82 7.11
C LEU A 311 -25.66 -13.32 7.26
N ARG A 312 -24.79 -12.64 6.51
CA ARG A 312 -24.59 -11.20 6.56
C ARG A 312 -24.85 -10.57 5.21
N LEU A 313 -25.59 -9.49 5.19
CA LEU A 313 -25.75 -8.61 4.03
C LEU A 313 -25.28 -7.22 4.44
N GLY A 314 -24.36 -6.64 3.67
CA GLY A 314 -23.85 -5.27 3.85
C GLY A 314 -24.03 -4.44 2.60
N ILE A 315 -24.40 -3.19 2.76
CA ILE A 315 -24.39 -2.18 1.69
C ILE A 315 -23.71 -0.91 2.23
N SER A 316 -22.85 -0.29 1.44
CA SER A 316 -22.17 0.95 1.85
C SER A 316 -21.77 1.80 0.67
N LYS A 317 -21.59 3.09 0.92
CA LYS A 317 -20.88 4.00 0.04
C LYS A 317 -19.60 4.48 0.73
N THR A 318 -18.48 4.51 0.00
CA THR A 318 -17.17 4.95 0.50
C THR A 318 -16.49 5.89 -0.48
N ALA A 319 -15.50 6.66 -0.01
CA ALA A 319 -14.63 7.45 -0.88
C ALA A 319 -13.22 6.86 -0.91
N ILE A 320 -12.57 6.95 -2.05
CA ILE A 320 -11.16 6.64 -2.26
C ILE A 320 -10.47 7.97 -2.56
N ARG A 321 -9.61 8.42 -1.65
CA ARG A 321 -8.90 9.69 -1.76
C ARG A 321 -7.56 9.46 -2.45
N PRO A 322 -7.11 10.34 -3.36
CA PRO A 322 -5.78 10.24 -3.93
C PRO A 322 -4.71 10.48 -2.85
N ASP A 323 -3.53 9.83 -3.00
CA ASP A 323 -2.37 10.16 -2.17
C ASP A 323 -1.89 11.58 -2.50
N LEU A 324 -1.23 12.21 -1.54
CA LEU A 324 -0.70 13.57 -1.70
C LEU A 324 0.29 13.71 -2.87
N ARG A 325 0.97 12.62 -3.24
CA ARG A 325 1.88 12.57 -4.38
C ARG A 325 1.15 12.49 -5.73
N GLU A 326 -0.02 11.87 -5.74
CA GLU A 326 -0.81 11.66 -6.97
C GLU A 326 -1.39 12.97 -7.51
N VAL A 327 -1.67 13.92 -6.63
CA VAL A 327 -2.28 15.22 -6.97
C VAL A 327 -1.26 16.35 -7.19
N MET A 328 0.03 16.01 -7.29
CA MET A 328 1.09 16.99 -7.55
C MET A 328 1.52 16.96 -9.01
N ASP A 329 1.76 18.13 -9.59
CA ASP A 329 2.51 18.26 -10.84
C ASP A 329 4.01 18.03 -10.56
N ALA A 330 4.32 16.87 -9.98
CA ALA A 330 5.66 16.44 -9.63
C ALA A 330 5.87 15.00 -10.13
N THR A 331 7.06 14.75 -10.63
CA THR A 331 7.46 13.42 -11.07
C THR A 331 8.16 12.67 -9.95
N TYR A 332 7.92 11.38 -9.85
CA TYR A 332 8.71 10.49 -9.01
C TYR A 332 9.10 9.23 -9.80
N ILE A 333 10.12 8.55 -9.33
CA ILE A 333 10.50 7.25 -9.89
C ILE A 333 9.88 6.18 -9.00
N ASP A 334 9.16 5.26 -9.64
CA ASP A 334 8.64 4.08 -8.97
C ASP A 334 9.82 3.23 -8.48
N PRO A 335 9.94 2.98 -7.17
CA PRO A 335 11.09 2.25 -6.64
C PRO A 335 11.12 0.77 -7.06
N ALA A 336 9.97 0.21 -7.45
CA ALA A 336 9.89 -1.18 -7.86
C ALA A 336 10.34 -1.41 -9.32
N THR A 337 9.99 -0.49 -10.22
CA THR A 337 10.22 -0.66 -11.67
C THR A 337 11.25 0.31 -12.24
N GLY A 338 11.59 1.37 -11.50
CA GLY A 338 12.44 2.44 -12.00
C GLY A 338 11.76 3.38 -13.00
N GLU A 339 10.47 3.20 -13.26
CA GLU A 339 9.71 4.02 -14.18
C GLU A 339 9.40 5.41 -13.62
N LEU A 340 9.36 6.39 -14.51
CA LEU A 340 8.94 7.75 -14.18
C LEU A 340 7.41 7.82 -14.08
N VAL A 341 6.90 8.33 -12.97
CA VAL A 341 5.47 8.53 -12.74
C VAL A 341 5.18 10.02 -12.60
N TYR A 342 4.18 10.49 -13.31
CA TYR A 342 3.67 11.85 -13.24
C TYR A 342 2.43 11.89 -12.34
N GLY A 343 2.46 12.71 -11.32
CA GLY A 343 1.25 13.11 -10.62
C GLY A 343 0.41 14.05 -11.48
N ASN A 344 -0.85 14.23 -11.10
CA ASN A 344 -1.81 15.01 -11.86
C ASN A 344 -2.72 15.81 -10.94
N THR A 345 -2.68 17.12 -11.03
CA THR A 345 -3.47 18.05 -10.21
C THR A 345 -4.97 17.96 -10.46
N ASP A 346 -5.39 17.36 -11.57
CA ASP A 346 -6.81 17.23 -11.96
C ASP A 346 -7.46 15.96 -11.37
N VAL A 347 -6.68 15.11 -10.68
CA VAL A 347 -7.21 13.91 -10.04
C VAL A 347 -8.14 14.27 -8.89
N VAL A 348 -9.34 13.71 -8.94
CA VAL A 348 -10.38 13.88 -7.92
C VAL A 348 -10.62 12.56 -7.16
N PRO A 349 -11.17 12.62 -5.93
CA PRO A 349 -11.56 11.43 -5.20
C PRO A 349 -12.54 10.56 -5.98
N ALA A 350 -12.32 9.24 -5.91
CA ALA A 350 -13.26 8.24 -6.40
C ALA A 350 -14.30 7.91 -5.33
N SER A 351 -15.47 7.44 -5.73
CA SER A 351 -16.48 6.92 -4.81
C SER A 351 -16.86 5.49 -5.17
N SER A 352 -17.03 4.64 -4.15
CA SER A 352 -17.42 3.24 -4.33
C SER A 352 -18.75 2.95 -3.66
N SER A 353 -19.66 2.29 -4.39
CA SER A 353 -20.87 1.67 -3.87
C SER A 353 -20.62 0.17 -3.74
N ASN A 354 -20.82 -0.38 -2.55
CA ASN A 354 -20.46 -1.75 -2.21
C ASN A 354 -21.69 -2.53 -1.75
N VAL A 355 -21.78 -3.79 -2.18
CA VAL A 355 -22.77 -4.78 -1.72
C VAL A 355 -22.04 -6.08 -1.43
N ASP A 356 -22.18 -6.60 -0.21
CA ASP A 356 -21.52 -7.80 0.27
C ASP A 356 -22.55 -8.75 0.86
N LEU A 357 -22.52 -10.02 0.45
CA LEU A 357 -23.31 -11.12 1.03
C LEU A 357 -22.35 -12.20 1.49
N ARG A 358 -22.36 -12.54 2.78
CA ARG A 358 -21.46 -13.51 3.38
C ARG A 358 -22.22 -14.53 4.22
N ALA A 359 -21.88 -15.81 4.06
CA ALA A 359 -22.36 -16.92 4.86
C ALA A 359 -21.18 -17.61 5.55
N ASP A 360 -21.24 -17.69 6.88
CA ASP A 360 -20.20 -18.29 7.73
C ASP A 360 -20.77 -19.49 8.49
N TRP A 361 -20.04 -20.62 8.48
CA TRP A 361 -20.31 -21.80 9.30
C TRP A 361 -19.16 -22.02 10.27
N PHE A 362 -19.44 -21.99 11.57
CA PHE A 362 -18.48 -22.29 12.63
C PHE A 362 -18.91 -23.59 13.32
N PHE A 363 -18.01 -24.57 13.31
CA PHE A 363 -18.26 -25.89 13.86
C PHE A 363 -17.67 -26.03 15.27
N ASP A 364 -18.26 -26.87 16.11
CA ASP A 364 -17.86 -27.13 17.51
C ASP A 364 -16.43 -27.67 17.65
N ASN A 365 -15.86 -28.26 16.60
CA ASN A 365 -14.48 -28.73 16.55
C ASN A 365 -13.45 -27.67 16.12
N GLY A 366 -13.86 -26.39 16.04
CA GLY A 366 -13.02 -25.28 15.63
C GLY A 366 -12.82 -25.12 14.12
N ASN A 367 -13.43 -25.98 13.30
CA ASN A 367 -13.45 -25.83 11.86
C ASN A 367 -14.35 -24.65 11.45
N SER A 368 -14.04 -24.03 10.34
CA SER A 368 -14.89 -22.97 9.77
C SER A 368 -14.90 -23.02 8.25
N PHE A 369 -16.00 -22.58 7.66
CA PHE A 369 -16.14 -22.38 6.24
C PHE A 369 -16.92 -21.10 5.97
N THR A 370 -16.50 -20.34 4.96
CA THR A 370 -17.13 -19.08 4.57
C THR A 370 -17.29 -19.00 3.07
N VAL A 371 -18.41 -18.46 2.64
CA VAL A 371 -18.68 -18.06 1.27
C VAL A 371 -19.13 -16.62 1.25
N SER A 372 -18.46 -15.78 0.45
CA SER A 372 -18.82 -14.38 0.26
C SER A 372 -19.03 -14.06 -1.21
N LEU A 373 -20.01 -13.22 -1.49
CA LEU A 373 -20.22 -12.59 -2.80
C LEU A 373 -20.09 -11.08 -2.59
N PHE A 374 -19.38 -10.40 -3.45
CA PHE A 374 -19.28 -8.96 -3.42
C PHE A 374 -19.51 -8.32 -4.79
N ASN A 375 -20.06 -7.12 -4.77
CA ASN A 375 -20.14 -6.24 -5.94
C ASN A 375 -19.71 -4.84 -5.55
N LYS A 376 -18.82 -4.22 -6.36
CA LYS A 376 -18.33 -2.86 -6.17
C LYS A 376 -18.48 -2.09 -7.47
N GLU A 377 -19.12 -0.92 -7.37
CA GLU A 377 -19.22 0.05 -8.45
C GLU A 377 -18.44 1.30 -8.04
N ILE A 378 -17.37 1.58 -8.76
CA ILE A 378 -16.45 2.68 -8.48
C ILE A 378 -16.64 3.76 -9.55
N ASP A 379 -17.00 4.95 -9.13
CA ASP A 379 -17.07 6.13 -9.96
C ASP A 379 -15.74 6.88 -9.90
N LYS A 380 -15.19 7.23 -11.05
CA LYS A 380 -13.90 7.92 -11.22
C LYS A 380 -12.73 7.20 -10.53
N PRO A 381 -12.51 5.89 -10.77
CA PRO A 381 -11.36 5.19 -10.21
C PRO A 381 -10.04 5.88 -10.59
N ILE A 382 -9.07 5.86 -9.67
CA ILE A 382 -7.73 6.41 -9.88
C ILE A 382 -6.86 5.29 -10.45
N GLU A 383 -6.25 5.51 -11.61
CA GLU A 383 -5.47 4.50 -12.32
C GLU A 383 -4.15 5.04 -12.85
N PHE A 384 -3.21 4.11 -13.07
CA PHE A 384 -2.00 4.37 -13.85
C PHE A 384 -2.26 4.17 -15.35
N PHE A 385 -1.83 5.14 -16.13
CA PHE A 385 -1.99 5.16 -17.57
C PHE A 385 -0.64 5.46 -18.23
N GLU A 386 -0.33 4.78 -19.35
CA GLU A 386 0.93 5.00 -20.05
C GLU A 386 1.01 6.42 -20.60
N LYS A 387 2.17 7.06 -20.43
CA LYS A 387 2.47 8.41 -20.94
C LYS A 387 3.79 8.39 -21.70
N ALA A 388 3.83 9.06 -22.83
CA ALA A 388 5.08 9.30 -23.54
C ALA A 388 5.94 10.30 -22.76
N ALA A 389 7.09 9.86 -22.25
CA ALA A 389 8.04 10.74 -21.53
C ALA A 389 9.16 11.24 -22.42
N SER A 390 9.67 10.40 -23.32
CA SER A 390 10.67 10.73 -24.34
C SER A 390 10.55 9.71 -25.48
N ASP A 391 11.32 9.90 -26.54
CA ASP A 391 11.37 8.97 -27.68
C ASP A 391 11.86 7.56 -27.29
N THR A 392 12.43 7.39 -26.10
CA THR A 392 13.08 6.15 -25.65
C THR A 392 12.56 5.59 -24.34
N ASN A 393 11.75 6.34 -23.59
CA ASN A 393 11.29 5.92 -22.27
C ASN A 393 9.77 6.10 -22.15
N THR A 394 9.07 5.06 -21.74
CA THR A 394 7.71 5.14 -21.26
C THR A 394 7.69 5.71 -19.85
N ALA A 395 6.62 6.37 -19.51
CA ALA A 395 6.31 6.85 -18.17
C ALA A 395 4.85 6.54 -17.88
N ARG A 396 4.47 6.65 -16.62
CA ARG A 396 3.08 6.54 -16.21
C ARG A 396 2.57 7.88 -15.73
N GLU A 397 1.29 8.14 -15.93
CA GLU A 397 0.56 9.23 -15.31
C GLU A 397 -0.62 8.70 -14.53
N ILE A 398 -1.06 9.47 -13.57
CA ILE A 398 -2.20 9.13 -12.73
C ILE A 398 -3.41 9.89 -13.27
N VAL A 399 -4.49 9.17 -13.55
CA VAL A 399 -5.73 9.73 -14.10
C VAL A 399 -6.95 9.14 -13.39
N ASN A 400 -8.09 9.83 -13.45
CA ASN A 400 -9.37 9.19 -13.16
C ASN A 400 -9.91 8.57 -14.44
N ALA A 401 -10.16 7.27 -14.42
CA ALA A 401 -11.03 6.63 -15.41
C ALA A 401 -12.50 7.01 -15.17
N ASP A 402 -13.41 6.60 -16.05
CA ASP A 402 -14.83 6.92 -15.93
C ASP A 402 -15.50 6.09 -14.84
N SER A 403 -15.36 4.77 -14.91
CA SER A 403 -15.97 3.85 -13.96
C SER A 403 -15.24 2.50 -13.90
N THR A 404 -15.36 1.81 -12.77
CA THR A 404 -14.94 0.42 -12.61
C THR A 404 -16.04 -0.37 -11.91
N SER A 405 -16.37 -1.55 -12.43
CA SER A 405 -17.20 -2.54 -11.75
C SER A 405 -16.36 -3.76 -11.38
N LEU A 406 -16.60 -4.30 -10.20
CA LEU A 406 -16.02 -5.55 -9.71
C LEU A 406 -17.13 -6.44 -9.13
N PHE A 407 -17.15 -7.69 -9.56
CA PHE A 407 -17.98 -8.72 -8.96
C PHE A 407 -17.12 -9.95 -8.64
N GLY A 408 -17.32 -10.55 -7.45
CA GLY A 408 -16.51 -11.70 -7.08
C GLY A 408 -17.15 -12.62 -6.05
N LEU A 409 -16.55 -13.81 -5.96
CA LEU A 409 -16.80 -14.87 -5.01
C LEU A 409 -15.54 -15.10 -4.17
N GLU A 410 -15.69 -15.13 -2.86
CA GLU A 410 -14.63 -15.51 -1.92
C GLU A 410 -15.04 -16.78 -1.18
N LEU A 411 -14.09 -17.70 -1.05
CA LEU A 411 -14.18 -18.92 -0.27
C LEU A 411 -13.08 -18.90 0.77
N GLU A 412 -13.42 -19.19 2.04
CA GLU A 412 -12.44 -19.30 3.12
C GLU A 412 -12.71 -20.59 3.89
N GLY A 413 -11.66 -21.22 4.41
CA GLY A 413 -11.82 -22.41 5.22
C GLY A 413 -10.66 -22.67 6.16
N LEU A 414 -11.01 -23.21 7.33
CA LEU A 414 -10.08 -23.79 8.29
C LEU A 414 -10.58 -25.20 8.64
N TYR A 415 -9.72 -26.20 8.45
CA TYR A 415 -10.05 -27.59 8.70
C TYR A 415 -8.93 -28.31 9.45
N GLY A 416 -9.23 -28.76 10.68
CA GLY A 416 -8.35 -29.59 11.48
C GLY A 416 -8.34 -31.04 10.96
N LEU A 417 -7.14 -31.61 10.80
CA LEU A 417 -6.97 -32.96 10.23
C LEU A 417 -7.13 -34.09 11.22
N GLY A 418 -7.65 -33.84 12.44
CA GLY A 418 -7.88 -34.83 13.48
C GLY A 418 -8.76 -36.03 13.06
N ALA A 419 -9.64 -35.87 12.06
CA ALA A 419 -10.41 -36.95 11.47
C ALA A 419 -9.53 -38.05 10.83
N LEU A 420 -8.25 -37.77 10.52
CA LEU A 420 -7.30 -38.75 9.97
C LEU A 420 -6.59 -39.57 11.06
N GLY A 421 -6.97 -39.41 12.33
CA GLY A 421 -6.42 -40.12 13.49
C GLY A 421 -5.40 -39.26 14.28
N ALA A 422 -4.86 -39.81 15.37
CA ALA A 422 -4.04 -39.09 16.33
C ALA A 422 -2.85 -38.30 15.78
N TRP A 423 -2.29 -38.68 14.63
CA TRP A 423 -1.25 -37.90 13.96
C TRP A 423 -1.81 -36.64 13.30
N GLY A 424 -3.08 -36.66 12.88
CA GLY A 424 -3.76 -35.56 12.24
C GLY A 424 -4.12 -34.43 13.22
N ASP A 425 -4.20 -34.72 14.53
CA ASP A 425 -4.55 -33.73 15.56
C ASP A 425 -3.57 -32.55 15.63
N ALA A 426 -2.35 -32.74 15.14
CA ALA A 426 -1.33 -31.71 15.09
C ALA A 426 -1.35 -30.89 13.79
N PHE A 427 -2.21 -31.24 12.82
CA PHE A 427 -2.22 -30.59 11.50
C PHE A 427 -3.56 -29.94 11.20
N PHE A 428 -3.50 -28.86 10.45
CA PHE A 428 -4.68 -28.18 9.93
C PHE A 428 -4.42 -27.60 8.54
N LEU A 429 -5.48 -27.51 7.76
CA LEU A 429 -5.51 -26.81 6.47
C LEU A 429 -6.25 -25.50 6.66
N GLN A 430 -5.67 -24.43 6.17
CA GLN A 430 -6.31 -23.13 6.07
C GLN A 430 -6.15 -22.61 4.65
N GLY A 431 -7.18 -22.02 4.09
CA GLY A 431 -7.07 -21.43 2.77
C GLY A 431 -8.17 -20.44 2.48
N ASN A 432 -7.89 -19.61 1.50
CA ASN A 432 -8.89 -18.77 0.86
C ASN A 432 -8.68 -18.74 -0.64
N ALA A 433 -9.75 -18.50 -1.37
CA ALA A 433 -9.74 -18.31 -2.80
C ALA A 433 -10.72 -17.19 -3.16
N THR A 434 -10.25 -16.24 -3.95
CA THR A 434 -11.07 -15.19 -4.55
C THR A 434 -11.14 -15.44 -6.05
N LEU A 435 -12.34 -15.42 -6.61
CA LEU A 435 -12.60 -15.42 -8.06
C LEU A 435 -13.37 -14.15 -8.36
N GLN A 436 -12.87 -13.33 -9.25
CA GLN A 436 -13.49 -12.04 -9.56
C GLN A 436 -13.39 -11.70 -11.05
N GLU A 437 -14.31 -10.87 -11.49
CA GLU A 437 -14.32 -10.23 -12.79
C GLU A 437 -14.37 -8.72 -12.57
N SER A 438 -13.57 -7.98 -13.31
CA SER A 438 -13.53 -6.52 -13.24
C SER A 438 -13.56 -5.91 -14.61
N GLU A 439 -14.24 -4.78 -14.73
CA GLU A 439 -14.31 -4.00 -15.96
C GLU A 439 -14.14 -2.51 -15.63
N THR A 440 -13.16 -1.88 -16.26
CA THR A 440 -12.91 -0.44 -16.18
C THR A 440 -13.13 0.21 -17.53
N THR A 441 -13.90 1.29 -17.56
CA THR A 441 -14.05 2.17 -18.72
C THR A 441 -13.10 3.35 -18.57
N ALA A 442 -12.23 3.59 -19.59
CA ALA A 442 -11.17 4.61 -19.54
C ALA A 442 -11.87 6.00 -19.59
N GLY A 443 -12.44 6.68 -19.90
CA GLY A 443 -13.04 8.00 -19.85
C GLY A 443 -12.24 9.06 -20.60
N ALA A 444 -12.74 10.28 -20.52
CA ALA A 444 -12.21 11.40 -21.30
C ALA A 444 -10.83 11.91 -20.84
N ASN A 445 -10.43 11.56 -19.62
CA ASN A 445 -9.14 11.98 -19.05
C ASN A 445 -7.98 11.09 -19.51
N ALA A 446 -8.27 9.90 -20.02
CA ALA A 446 -7.27 9.03 -20.63
C ALA A 446 -7.02 9.50 -22.09
N ASP A 447 -5.81 9.98 -22.36
CA ASP A 447 -5.45 10.45 -23.70
C ASP A 447 -5.15 9.26 -24.62
N ALA A 448 -6.02 9.06 -25.62
CA ALA A 448 -5.90 8.03 -26.66
C ALA A 448 -5.69 6.59 -26.13
N PRO A 449 -6.56 6.05 -25.26
CA PRO A 449 -6.44 4.68 -24.76
C PRO A 449 -6.50 3.67 -25.90
N THR A 450 -5.64 2.66 -25.89
CA THR A 450 -5.72 1.55 -26.87
C THR A 450 -6.98 0.73 -26.58
N ASN A 451 -7.19 0.37 -25.33
CA ASN A 451 -8.37 -0.35 -24.86
C ASN A 451 -9.24 0.56 -24.00
N ASN A 452 -10.42 0.93 -24.52
CA ASN A 452 -11.37 1.78 -23.78
C ASN A 452 -12.06 1.02 -22.64
N VAL A 453 -12.18 -0.29 -22.77
CA VAL A 453 -12.73 -1.19 -21.76
C VAL A 453 -11.69 -2.27 -21.48
N ARG A 454 -11.32 -2.45 -20.21
CA ARG A 454 -10.24 -3.35 -19.77
C ARG A 454 -10.47 -3.81 -18.32
N PRO A 455 -9.74 -4.83 -17.83
CA PRO A 455 -9.74 -5.16 -16.40
C PRO A 455 -9.29 -3.98 -15.52
N ALA A 456 -9.69 -3.97 -14.26
CA ALA A 456 -9.20 -2.99 -13.29
C ALA A 456 -7.72 -3.21 -13.01
N SER A 457 -6.95 -2.12 -12.92
CA SER A 457 -5.51 -2.18 -12.63
C SER A 457 -5.24 -2.89 -11.30
N GLY A 458 -4.31 -3.85 -11.32
CA GLY A 458 -3.93 -4.65 -10.16
C GLY A 458 -4.92 -5.72 -9.72
N ALA A 459 -6.08 -5.85 -10.37
CA ALA A 459 -7.08 -6.87 -10.07
C ALA A 459 -6.83 -8.14 -10.89
N SER A 460 -6.54 -9.26 -10.22
CA SER A 460 -6.43 -10.58 -10.85
C SER A 460 -7.79 -11.27 -10.87
N ASP A 461 -8.06 -12.08 -11.89
CA ASP A 461 -9.30 -12.88 -11.96
C ASP A 461 -9.39 -13.91 -10.85
N TYR A 462 -8.25 -14.33 -10.31
CA TYR A 462 -8.20 -15.22 -9.14
C TYR A 462 -6.99 -14.95 -8.25
N VAL A 463 -7.20 -15.18 -6.93
CA VAL A 463 -6.14 -15.25 -5.92
C VAL A 463 -6.42 -16.48 -5.05
N VAL A 464 -5.41 -17.32 -4.81
CA VAL A 464 -5.52 -18.50 -3.96
C VAL A 464 -4.39 -18.55 -2.96
N ASN A 465 -4.73 -18.72 -1.69
CA ASN A 465 -3.81 -18.94 -0.59
C ASN A 465 -4.15 -20.27 0.09
N LEU A 466 -3.17 -21.16 0.21
CA LEU A 466 -3.30 -22.44 0.89
C LEU A 466 -2.18 -22.59 1.91
N MET A 467 -2.51 -22.99 3.12
CA MET A 467 -1.55 -23.24 4.20
C MET A 467 -1.82 -24.61 4.82
N LEU A 468 -0.79 -25.44 4.86
CA LEU A 468 -0.74 -26.60 5.74
C LEU A 468 0.00 -26.17 7.02
N GLY A 469 -0.72 -26.13 8.14
CA GLY A 469 -0.18 -25.79 9.46
C GLY A 469 0.08 -27.06 10.26
N TYR A 470 1.12 -26.99 11.08
CA TYR A 470 1.49 -27.98 12.07
C TYR A 470 1.67 -27.31 13.43
N ASP A 471 0.98 -27.80 14.42
CA ASP A 471 1.10 -27.37 15.82
C ASP A 471 1.25 -28.62 16.70
N SER A 472 2.44 -28.78 17.29
CA SER A 472 2.72 -29.95 18.10
C SER A 472 1.88 -29.96 19.38
N THR A 473 1.41 -31.13 19.80
CA THR A 473 0.66 -31.32 21.05
C THR A 473 1.47 -30.93 22.30
N SER A 474 2.79 -30.82 22.16
CA SER A 474 3.67 -30.33 23.24
C SER A 474 3.75 -28.80 23.33
N GLY A 475 3.19 -28.07 22.33
CA GLY A 475 3.32 -26.61 22.20
C GLY A 475 4.74 -26.12 21.89
N ARG A 476 5.69 -27.03 21.63
CA ARG A 476 7.11 -26.67 21.44
C ARG A 476 7.50 -26.49 19.97
N HIS A 477 6.70 -26.93 19.06
CA HIS A 477 7.01 -26.90 17.63
C HIS A 477 5.78 -26.43 16.86
N MET A 478 5.95 -25.42 16.04
CA MET A 478 4.96 -24.94 15.07
C MET A 478 5.62 -24.84 13.71
N GLY A 479 4.88 -25.15 12.67
CA GLY A 479 5.36 -25.03 11.30
C GLY A 479 4.23 -24.72 10.32
N SER A 480 4.57 -24.16 9.18
CA SER A 480 3.62 -24.02 8.07
C SER A 480 4.33 -24.12 6.73
N ILE A 481 3.61 -24.68 5.76
CA ILE A 481 3.92 -24.57 4.35
C ILE A 481 2.78 -23.78 3.73
N MET A 482 3.12 -22.70 3.01
CA MET A 482 2.17 -21.77 2.45
C MET A 482 2.39 -21.66 0.95
N PHE A 483 1.35 -21.86 0.19
CA PHE A 483 1.30 -21.63 -1.25
C PHE A 483 0.37 -20.46 -1.53
N ASN A 484 0.88 -19.49 -2.28
CA ASN A 484 0.15 -18.31 -2.70
C ASN A 484 0.26 -18.18 -4.22
N VAL A 485 -0.85 -17.87 -4.88
CA VAL A 485 -0.88 -17.57 -6.32
C VAL A 485 -1.92 -16.51 -6.61
N PHE A 486 -1.57 -15.57 -7.47
CA PHE A 486 -2.53 -14.70 -8.14
C PHE A 486 -2.44 -14.89 -9.66
N GLY A 487 -3.56 -14.66 -10.35
CA GLY A 487 -3.63 -14.69 -11.81
C GLY A 487 -3.01 -13.45 -12.45
N GLU A 488 -2.93 -13.46 -13.77
CA GLU A 488 -2.54 -12.28 -14.55
C GLU A 488 -3.36 -11.05 -14.13
N ARG A 489 -2.72 -9.86 -14.10
CA ARG A 489 -3.38 -8.62 -13.75
C ARG A 489 -2.84 -7.45 -14.56
N LEU A 490 -3.73 -6.51 -14.90
CA LEU A 490 -3.36 -5.29 -15.59
C LEU A 490 -2.36 -4.48 -14.74
N TYR A 491 -1.18 -4.23 -15.29
CA TYR A 491 -0.14 -3.41 -14.66
C TYR A 491 -0.27 -1.94 -15.08
N THR A 492 -0.36 -1.67 -16.38
CA THR A 492 -0.53 -0.31 -16.92
C THR A 492 -1.33 -0.36 -18.22
N ALA A 493 -2.29 0.54 -18.34
CA ALA A 493 -3.10 0.67 -19.54
C ALA A 493 -2.30 1.32 -20.69
N GLY A 494 -2.36 0.73 -21.87
CA GLY A 494 -1.66 1.18 -23.07
C GLY A 494 -2.34 2.33 -23.79
N ARG A 495 -1.58 3.04 -24.62
CA ARG A 495 -2.07 4.18 -25.42
C ARG A 495 -1.56 4.17 -26.85
N ASN A 496 -2.25 4.91 -27.75
CA ASN A 496 -1.87 5.14 -29.15
C ASN A 496 -1.62 3.84 -29.95
N GLY A 497 -2.32 2.75 -29.63
CA GLY A 497 -2.17 1.45 -30.29
C GLY A 497 -1.11 0.55 -29.66
N ALA A 498 -0.40 0.98 -28.62
CA ALA A 498 0.36 0.07 -27.76
C ALA A 498 -0.61 -0.66 -26.84
N GLU A 499 -0.54 -2.00 -26.83
CA GLU A 499 -1.39 -2.82 -25.97
C GLU A 499 -1.06 -2.65 -24.49
N ASP A 500 -1.98 -3.09 -23.63
CA ASP A 500 -1.86 -3.01 -22.18
C ASP A 500 -0.69 -3.89 -21.68
N LEU A 501 -0.07 -3.49 -20.58
CA LEU A 501 0.95 -4.25 -19.88
C LEU A 501 0.32 -5.09 -18.78
N TYR A 502 0.70 -6.36 -18.70
CA TYR A 502 0.19 -7.31 -17.71
C TYR A 502 1.30 -7.90 -16.86
N GLU A 503 1.12 -7.86 -15.56
CA GLU A 503 1.92 -8.65 -14.62
C GLU A 503 1.45 -10.10 -14.66
N GLN A 504 2.41 -11.00 -14.88
CA GLN A 504 2.14 -12.42 -15.05
C GLN A 504 1.85 -13.11 -13.72
N PRO A 505 1.17 -14.27 -13.72
CA PRO A 505 0.88 -15.02 -12.51
C PRO A 505 2.14 -15.30 -11.72
N PHE A 506 2.12 -15.02 -10.42
CA PHE A 506 3.21 -15.30 -9.50
C PHE A 506 2.82 -16.40 -8.51
N ASN A 507 3.67 -17.43 -8.40
CA ASN A 507 3.48 -18.59 -7.55
C ASN A 507 4.52 -18.58 -6.43
N SER A 508 4.14 -18.34 -5.18
CA SER A 508 5.04 -18.39 -4.03
C SER A 508 4.80 -19.64 -3.20
N LEU A 509 5.88 -20.33 -2.87
CA LEU A 509 5.88 -21.41 -1.89
C LEU A 509 6.83 -21.03 -0.76
N ASP A 510 6.28 -20.88 0.43
CA ASP A 510 7.00 -20.48 1.62
C ASP A 510 6.89 -21.56 2.71
N ALA A 511 7.91 -21.66 3.55
CA ALA A 511 7.86 -22.52 4.72
C ALA A 511 8.35 -21.79 5.97
N THR A 512 7.66 -22.01 7.09
CA THR A 512 8.10 -21.48 8.38
C THR A 512 8.18 -22.60 9.40
N TYR A 513 9.15 -22.49 10.32
CA TYR A 513 9.25 -23.37 11.46
C TYR A 513 9.67 -22.58 12.68
N SER A 514 8.95 -22.78 13.79
CA SER A 514 9.21 -22.17 15.08
C SER A 514 9.44 -23.24 16.14
N PHE A 515 10.49 -23.09 16.91
CA PHE A 515 10.84 -23.94 18.03
C PHE A 515 10.84 -23.12 19.33
N PHE A 516 10.15 -23.62 20.33
CA PHE A 516 10.00 -23.03 21.66
C PHE A 516 10.70 -23.91 22.69
N PRO A 517 12.04 -23.78 22.89
CA PRO A 517 12.78 -24.58 23.83
C PRO A 517 12.32 -24.33 25.28
N THR A 518 11.90 -23.11 25.59
CA THR A 518 11.27 -22.69 26.86
C THR A 518 10.14 -21.72 26.56
N GLU A 519 9.31 -21.37 27.53
CA GLU A 519 8.22 -20.40 27.40
C GLU A 519 8.70 -19.01 27.01
N ASN A 520 9.95 -18.69 27.30
CA ASN A 520 10.54 -17.37 27.04
C ASN A 520 11.42 -17.30 25.77
N VAL A 521 11.67 -18.43 25.09
CA VAL A 521 12.58 -18.46 23.95
C VAL A 521 11.87 -18.95 22.71
N THR A 522 11.92 -18.16 21.65
CA THR A 522 11.43 -18.53 20.32
C THR A 522 12.58 -18.53 19.33
N ILE A 523 12.78 -19.62 18.62
CA ILE A 523 13.69 -19.73 17.47
C ILE A 523 12.82 -19.94 16.23
N LYS A 524 12.95 -19.08 15.22
CA LYS A 524 12.16 -19.13 13.99
C LYS A 524 13.05 -19.19 12.77
N LEU A 525 12.73 -20.11 11.86
CA LEU A 525 13.29 -20.24 10.52
C LEU A 525 12.19 -19.92 9.50
N LYS A 526 12.51 -19.11 8.50
CA LYS A 526 11.65 -18.84 7.33
C LYS A 526 12.43 -19.16 6.05
N LEU A 527 11.79 -19.84 5.15
CA LEU A 527 12.23 -20.09 3.79
C LEU A 527 11.19 -19.46 2.88
N MET A 528 11.60 -18.58 1.99
CA MET A 528 10.71 -17.80 1.13
C MET A 528 11.06 -18.03 -0.33
N ASN A 529 10.04 -17.97 -1.19
CA ASN A 529 10.14 -18.16 -2.63
C ASN A 529 10.87 -19.47 -3.02
N LEU A 530 10.46 -20.60 -2.43
CA LEU A 530 11.09 -21.91 -2.66
C LEU A 530 10.95 -22.42 -4.10
N LEU A 531 10.07 -21.83 -4.89
CA LEU A 531 9.92 -22.11 -6.33
C LEU A 531 10.88 -21.31 -7.20
N ASP A 532 11.62 -20.34 -6.61
CA ASP A 532 12.51 -19.42 -7.31
C ASP A 532 11.80 -18.67 -8.46
N GLU A 533 10.53 -18.29 -8.19
CA GLU A 533 9.68 -17.61 -9.16
C GLU A 533 10.15 -16.19 -9.39
N ALA A 534 10.07 -15.74 -10.64
CA ALA A 534 10.36 -14.38 -11.06
C ALA A 534 9.06 -13.56 -11.20
N ILE A 535 9.15 -12.26 -10.95
CA ILE A 535 8.07 -11.31 -11.25
C ILE A 535 8.27 -10.85 -12.69
N SER A 536 7.27 -11.03 -13.55
CA SER A 536 7.36 -10.71 -14.97
C SER A 536 6.20 -9.81 -15.41
N ILE A 537 6.51 -8.80 -16.23
CA ILE A 537 5.53 -7.93 -16.88
C ILE A 537 5.68 -8.12 -18.40
N GLU A 538 4.56 -8.39 -19.05
CA GLU A 538 4.53 -8.67 -20.49
C GLU A 538 3.55 -7.77 -21.23
N ARG A 539 3.83 -7.55 -22.52
CA ARG A 539 2.94 -6.94 -23.50
C ARG A 539 2.75 -7.91 -24.65
N GLU A 540 1.52 -8.39 -24.89
CA GLU A 540 1.22 -9.39 -25.95
C GLU A 540 2.14 -10.64 -25.93
N GLY A 541 2.54 -11.13 -24.75
CA GLY A 541 3.44 -12.25 -24.59
C GLY A 541 4.92 -11.92 -24.84
N VAL A 542 5.27 -10.65 -24.98
CA VAL A 542 6.65 -10.17 -25.06
C VAL A 542 7.06 -9.65 -23.69
N LEU A 543 8.14 -10.22 -23.14
CA LEU A 543 8.69 -9.81 -21.86
C LEU A 543 9.19 -8.36 -21.93
N VAL A 544 8.63 -7.50 -21.06
CA VAL A 544 9.00 -6.08 -20.93
C VAL A 544 9.87 -5.86 -19.70
N PHE A 545 9.53 -6.54 -18.59
CA PHE A 545 10.28 -6.44 -17.34
C PHE A 545 10.29 -7.79 -16.62
N GLU A 546 11.43 -8.16 -16.06
CA GLU A 546 11.58 -9.33 -15.20
C GLU A 546 12.48 -9.00 -14.01
N GLU A 547 11.98 -9.32 -12.80
CA GLU A 547 12.74 -9.24 -11.57
C GLU A 547 12.87 -10.64 -10.94
N LYS A 548 14.08 -11.01 -10.53
CA LYS A 548 14.39 -12.30 -9.90
C LYS A 548 14.79 -12.08 -8.43
N PRO A 549 13.82 -12.06 -7.51
CA PRO A 549 14.14 -11.88 -6.10
C PRO A 549 14.92 -13.06 -5.50
N GLY A 550 14.84 -14.24 -6.15
CA GLY A 550 15.50 -15.45 -5.69
C GLY A 550 14.86 -16.07 -4.45
N MET A 551 15.45 -17.19 -3.99
CA MET A 551 15.08 -17.82 -2.72
C MET A 551 15.70 -17.09 -1.55
N ALA A 552 14.95 -16.87 -0.46
CA ALA A 552 15.45 -16.23 0.74
C ALA A 552 15.31 -17.10 1.99
N ILE A 553 16.31 -17.01 2.89
CA ILE A 553 16.33 -17.71 4.17
C ILE A 553 16.51 -16.69 5.28
N SER A 554 15.65 -16.74 6.29
CA SER A 554 15.74 -15.90 7.47
C SER A 554 15.69 -16.75 8.73
N ALA A 555 16.58 -16.48 9.68
CA ALA A 555 16.58 -17.09 11.00
C ALA A 555 16.55 -16.00 12.09
N SER A 556 15.71 -16.18 13.09
CA SER A 556 15.61 -15.25 14.21
C SER A 556 15.49 -15.98 15.54
N ALA A 557 15.98 -15.35 16.60
CA ALA A 557 15.81 -15.79 17.99
C ALA A 557 15.27 -14.63 18.83
N LYS A 558 14.22 -14.90 19.61
CA LYS A 558 13.58 -13.95 20.51
C LYS A 558 13.62 -14.48 21.94
N TYR A 559 13.87 -13.61 22.89
CA TYR A 559 13.77 -13.88 24.31
C TYR A 559 12.81 -12.88 24.95
N ASP A 560 11.80 -13.38 25.65
CA ASP A 560 10.84 -12.60 26.41
C ASP A 560 11.26 -12.60 27.91
N PHE A 561 11.42 -11.42 28.49
CA PHE A 561 11.93 -11.21 29.87
C PHE A 561 10.84 -11.36 30.92
#